data_965914841b6457ef4b061f05d3095a4a
#
_entry.id   965914841b6457ef4b061f05d3095a4a
#
_cell.length_a   1.000
_cell.length_b   1.000
_cell.length_c   1.000
_cell.angle_alpha   90.00
_cell.angle_beta   90.00
_cell.angle_gamma   90.00
#
_symmetry.space_group_name_H-M   'P 1'
#
loop_
_entity.id
_entity.type
_entity.pdbx_description
1 polymer ?
#
loop_
_entity_poly.entity_id
_entity_poly.type
_entity_poly.pdbx_seq_one_letter_code
_entity_poly.pdbx_strand_id
1 'polypeptide(L)'
;MTPCWPGVSVASNLKNHRNPVPTVDAIIEVPGGIVLIRRGNPPPGWALPGGFVDYGETLAAAAIREAREETGLDVQLTELFHVYSDPTRDPRQHTIATVFIGTASGVPVGGDDAAEAAVFTATSLPAPLAFDHATILADYFTYKQTGRRPPYAR
;
A
#
# COMPACT_ATOMS: atom_id res chain seq x y z
N MET A 1 19.85 -17.85 10.11
CA MET A 1 19.26 -18.87 9.24
C MET A 1 20.22 -19.16 8.10
N THR A 2 20.72 -20.36 8.00
CA THR A 2 21.52 -20.82 6.85
C THR A 2 20.59 -20.94 5.64
N PRO A 3 21.01 -20.47 4.43
CA PRO A 3 20.21 -20.61 3.24
C PRO A 3 19.98 -22.09 2.91
N CYS A 4 18.74 -22.44 2.60
CA CYS A 4 18.28 -23.82 2.31
C CYS A 4 18.82 -24.46 1.01
N TRP A 5 19.79 -23.86 0.32
CA TRP A 5 20.33 -24.38 -0.94
C TRP A 5 21.85 -24.50 -0.86
N PRO A 6 22.38 -25.70 -0.59
CA PRO A 6 23.83 -25.89 -0.61
C PRO A 6 24.35 -25.81 -2.07
N GLY A 7 25.31 -24.95 -2.29
CA GLY A 7 26.05 -24.86 -3.56
C GLY A 7 25.72 -23.70 -4.50
N VAL A 8 24.80 -22.81 -4.18
CA VAL A 8 24.55 -21.60 -4.96
C VAL A 8 25.28 -20.43 -4.34
N SER A 9 26.43 -20.06 -4.92
CA SER A 9 27.07 -18.78 -4.62
C SER A 9 26.22 -17.65 -5.22
N VAL A 10 25.37 -17.05 -4.42
CA VAL A 10 24.48 -15.95 -4.85
C VAL A 10 25.26 -14.63 -5.08
N ALA A 11 26.55 -14.60 -4.70
CA ALA A 11 27.31 -13.36 -4.62
C ALA A 11 27.84 -12.82 -5.96
N SER A 12 27.89 -13.62 -7.02
CA SER A 12 28.58 -13.20 -8.25
C SER A 12 27.70 -12.61 -9.36
N ASN A 13 26.38 -12.86 -9.35
CA ASN A 13 25.48 -12.42 -10.42
C ASN A 13 24.55 -11.25 -10.07
N LEU A 14 24.52 -10.79 -8.82
CA LEU A 14 23.63 -9.69 -8.41
C LEU A 14 24.25 -8.30 -8.51
N LYS A 15 25.51 -8.19 -8.94
CA LYS A 15 26.28 -6.92 -8.88
C LYS A 15 25.77 -5.79 -9.77
N ASN A 16 24.85 -6.05 -10.72
CA ASN A 16 24.38 -5.02 -11.66
C ASN A 16 22.85 -4.99 -11.88
N HIS A 17 22.06 -5.72 -11.09
CA HIS A 17 20.61 -5.66 -11.24
C HIS A 17 20.03 -4.55 -10.35
N ARG A 18 19.39 -3.58 -10.99
CA ARG A 18 18.55 -2.60 -10.31
C ARG A 18 17.09 -3.12 -10.27
N ASN A 19 16.68 -3.64 -9.16
CA ASN A 19 15.32 -4.15 -8.98
C ASN A 19 14.34 -3.04 -8.57
N PRO A 20 13.07 -3.13 -8.96
CA PRO A 20 12.02 -2.31 -8.37
C PRO A 20 11.94 -2.55 -6.87
N VAL A 21 11.51 -1.53 -6.13
CA VAL A 21 11.40 -1.59 -4.68
C VAL A 21 10.00 -2.06 -4.29
N PRO A 22 9.86 -3.10 -3.44
CA PRO A 22 8.56 -3.55 -2.99
C PRO A 22 7.94 -2.56 -2.00
N THR A 23 6.66 -2.26 -2.20
CA THR A 23 5.83 -1.47 -1.29
C THR A 23 4.51 -2.18 -1.02
N VAL A 24 3.81 -1.76 0.01
CA VAL A 24 2.47 -2.21 0.36
C VAL A 24 1.56 -1.02 0.58
N ASP A 25 0.29 -1.17 0.24
CA ASP A 25 -0.77 -0.24 0.57
C ASP A 25 -1.96 -1.00 1.15
N ALA A 26 -2.67 -0.40 2.08
CA ALA A 26 -3.84 -0.98 2.73
C ALA A 26 -5.09 -0.14 2.48
N ILE A 27 -6.11 -0.74 1.87
CA ILE A 27 -7.46 -0.20 1.81
C ILE A 27 -8.15 -0.64 3.10
N ILE A 28 -8.20 0.26 4.09
CA ILE A 28 -8.73 -0.05 5.42
C ILE A 28 -10.20 0.36 5.45
N GLU A 29 -11.07 -0.64 5.47
CA GLU A 29 -12.52 -0.45 5.61
C GLU A 29 -12.87 -0.24 7.09
N VAL A 30 -13.54 0.86 7.37
CA VAL A 30 -14.07 1.19 8.70
C VAL A 30 -15.54 1.59 8.59
N PRO A 31 -16.33 1.66 9.69
CA PRO A 31 -17.66 2.22 9.63
C PRO A 31 -17.62 3.64 9.03
N GLY A 32 -18.39 3.83 7.94
CA GLY A 32 -18.48 5.12 7.25
C GLY A 32 -17.58 5.28 6.03
N GLY A 33 -16.66 4.37 5.72
CA GLY A 33 -15.85 4.45 4.51
C GLY A 33 -14.50 3.75 4.59
N ILE A 34 -13.52 4.34 3.95
CA ILE A 34 -12.13 3.88 3.94
C ILE A 34 -11.21 4.95 4.53
N VAL A 35 -10.08 4.51 5.07
CA VAL A 35 -9.10 5.42 5.68
C VAL A 35 -8.09 5.87 4.63
N LEU A 36 -7.89 7.18 4.54
CA LEU A 36 -6.76 7.78 3.83
C LEU A 36 -5.93 8.62 4.79
N ILE A 37 -4.66 8.79 4.47
CA ILE A 37 -3.73 9.64 5.19
C ILE A 37 -3.34 10.86 4.33
N ARG A 38 -3.09 12.01 4.98
CA ARG A 38 -2.43 13.14 4.35
C ARG A 38 -0.93 13.02 4.56
N ARG A 39 -0.19 12.96 3.48
CA ARG A 39 1.26 12.76 3.51
C ARG A 39 1.97 13.96 4.14
N GLY A 40 2.89 13.68 5.05
CA GLY A 40 3.83 14.68 5.60
C GLY A 40 5.04 14.92 4.70
N ASN A 41 5.40 13.93 3.86
CA ASN A 41 6.58 13.95 2.99
C ASN A 41 6.20 13.99 1.50
N PRO A 42 7.08 14.52 0.61
CA PRO A 42 6.84 14.48 -0.84
C PRO A 42 6.73 13.02 -1.40
N PRO A 43 5.90 12.79 -2.44
CA PRO A 43 4.97 13.73 -3.03
C PRO A 43 3.80 14.07 -2.08
N PRO A 44 3.32 15.33 -2.09
CA PRO A 44 2.22 15.76 -1.23
C PRO A 44 0.89 15.17 -1.71
N GLY A 45 -0.10 15.19 -0.85
CA GLY A 45 -1.46 14.75 -1.14
C GLY A 45 -1.96 13.71 -0.15
N TRP A 46 -3.14 13.19 -0.45
CA TRP A 46 -3.74 12.10 0.28
C TRP A 46 -3.37 10.75 -0.35
N ALA A 47 -3.26 9.73 0.47
CA ALA A 47 -2.83 8.41 0.04
C ALA A 47 -3.49 7.31 0.87
N LEU A 48 -3.49 6.09 0.35
CA LEU A 48 -3.69 4.90 1.16
C LEU A 48 -2.56 4.80 2.19
N PRO A 49 -2.83 4.32 3.41
CA PRO A 49 -1.77 3.95 4.34
C PRO A 49 -0.88 2.87 3.72
N GLY A 50 0.42 3.05 3.83
CA GLY A 50 1.36 2.11 3.22
C GLY A 50 2.78 2.66 3.16
N GLY A 51 3.71 1.80 2.77
CA GLY A 51 5.11 2.15 2.69
C GLY A 51 6.00 1.04 2.17
N PHE A 52 7.29 1.16 2.43
CA PHE A 52 8.28 0.18 2.00
C PHE A 52 8.23 -1.09 2.85
N VAL A 53 8.51 -2.21 2.20
CA VAL A 53 8.67 -3.50 2.88
C VAL A 53 10.09 -3.59 3.41
N ASP A 54 10.24 -3.85 4.70
CA ASP A 54 11.53 -4.02 5.32
C ASP A 54 12.15 -5.38 4.97
N TYR A 55 13.47 -5.43 4.90
CA TYR A 55 14.17 -6.68 4.64
C TYR A 55 13.84 -7.73 5.71
N GLY A 56 13.38 -8.90 5.25
CA GLY A 56 12.97 -10.00 6.14
C GLY A 56 11.51 -9.93 6.61
N GLU A 57 10.76 -8.90 6.21
CA GLU A 57 9.34 -8.74 6.51
C GLU A 57 8.47 -9.35 5.43
N THR A 58 7.34 -9.94 5.79
CA THR A 58 6.34 -10.35 4.81
C THR A 58 5.50 -9.16 4.35
N LEU A 59 4.92 -9.23 3.15
CA LEU A 59 4.04 -8.17 2.63
C LEU A 59 2.85 -7.89 3.57
N ALA A 60 2.26 -8.93 4.13
CA ALA A 60 1.14 -8.79 5.07
C ALA A 60 1.58 -8.11 6.39
N ALA A 61 2.76 -8.47 6.92
CA ALA A 61 3.30 -7.83 8.11
C ALA A 61 3.60 -6.35 7.86
N ALA A 62 4.20 -6.02 6.72
CA ALA A 62 4.46 -4.65 6.30
C ALA A 62 3.16 -3.82 6.23
N ALA A 63 2.12 -4.35 5.58
CA ALA A 63 0.84 -3.64 5.46
C ALA A 63 0.18 -3.37 6.82
N ILE A 64 0.23 -4.32 7.75
CA ILE A 64 -0.30 -4.15 9.12
C ILE A 64 0.54 -3.13 9.90
N ARG A 65 1.87 -3.20 9.81
CA ARG A 65 2.78 -2.28 10.48
C ARG A 65 2.58 -0.85 10.00
N GLU A 66 2.60 -0.62 8.69
CA GLU A 66 2.41 0.71 8.09
C GLU A 66 1.02 1.29 8.46
N ALA A 67 -0.02 0.49 8.36
CA ALA A 67 -1.36 0.92 8.75
C ALA A 67 -1.40 1.38 10.22
N ARG A 68 -0.75 0.64 11.12
CA ARG A 68 -0.71 0.99 12.54
C ARG A 68 0.12 2.25 12.80
N GLU A 69 1.29 2.37 12.16
CA GLU A 69 2.17 3.53 12.30
C GLU A 69 1.50 4.82 11.82
N GLU A 70 0.81 4.77 10.67
CA GLU A 70 0.23 5.94 10.03
C GLU A 70 -1.19 6.29 10.49
N THR A 71 -1.94 5.33 11.03
CA THR A 71 -3.36 5.55 11.39
C THR A 71 -3.72 5.20 12.83
N GLY A 72 -2.83 4.53 13.56
CA GLY A 72 -3.10 4.02 14.90
C GLY A 72 -4.08 2.83 14.96
N LEU A 73 -4.54 2.33 13.80
CA LEU A 73 -5.52 1.24 13.73
C LEU A 73 -4.87 -0.14 13.71
N ASP A 74 -5.48 -1.08 14.42
CA ASP A 74 -5.16 -2.50 14.30
C ASP A 74 -6.00 -3.10 13.17
N VAL A 75 -5.34 -3.36 12.04
CA VAL A 75 -5.98 -3.82 10.81
C VAL A 75 -5.97 -5.33 10.71
N GLN A 76 -7.11 -5.92 10.41
CA GLN A 76 -7.23 -7.30 10.01
C GLN A 76 -7.30 -7.35 8.47
N LEU A 77 -6.28 -7.86 7.83
CA LEU A 77 -6.27 -8.06 6.37
C LEU A 77 -7.27 -9.15 6.01
N THR A 78 -8.12 -8.87 5.02
CA THR A 78 -9.16 -9.80 4.56
C THR A 78 -8.83 -10.42 3.22
N GLU A 79 -8.14 -9.68 2.34
CA GLU A 79 -7.74 -10.20 1.04
C GLU A 79 -6.57 -9.41 0.43
N LEU A 80 -5.81 -10.09 -0.44
CA LEU A 80 -4.90 -9.44 -1.37
C LEU A 80 -5.73 -8.92 -2.53
N PHE A 81 -5.74 -7.60 -2.73
CA PHE A 81 -6.57 -6.98 -3.76
C PHE A 81 -5.92 -7.05 -5.14
N HIS A 82 -4.79 -6.40 -5.32
CA HIS A 82 -4.09 -6.34 -6.61
C HIS A 82 -2.65 -5.90 -6.44
N VAL A 83 -1.87 -5.98 -7.54
CA VAL A 83 -0.50 -5.47 -7.61
C VAL A 83 -0.43 -4.38 -8.68
N TYR A 84 0.14 -3.23 -8.32
CA TYR A 84 0.34 -2.09 -9.20
C TYR A 84 1.84 -1.87 -9.41
N SER A 85 2.28 -1.92 -10.66
CA SER A 85 3.71 -1.97 -10.96
C SER A 85 4.15 -1.11 -12.15
N ASP A 86 3.32 -0.17 -12.59
CA ASP A 86 3.73 0.77 -13.64
C ASP A 86 5.01 1.50 -13.21
N PRO A 87 6.08 1.53 -14.04
CA PRO A 87 7.33 2.18 -13.67
C PRO A 87 7.22 3.66 -13.33
N THR A 88 6.16 4.32 -13.77
CA THR A 88 5.92 5.76 -13.57
C THR A 88 4.99 6.08 -12.40
N ARG A 89 4.45 5.04 -11.72
CA ARG A 89 3.49 5.23 -10.63
C ARG A 89 4.01 6.04 -9.44
N ASP A 90 5.30 5.96 -9.18
CA ASP A 90 6.00 6.69 -8.12
C ASP A 90 7.10 7.56 -8.75
N PRO A 91 7.03 8.90 -8.63
CA PRO A 91 8.00 9.79 -9.26
C PRO A 91 9.41 9.67 -8.68
N ARG A 92 9.58 9.04 -7.53
CA ARG A 92 10.87 8.89 -6.85
C ARG A 92 11.69 7.73 -7.41
N GLN A 93 11.01 6.60 -7.72
CA GLN A 93 11.65 5.38 -8.22
C GLN A 93 10.60 4.35 -8.64
N HIS A 94 11.03 3.34 -9.41
CA HIS A 94 10.16 2.22 -9.75
C HIS A 94 9.82 1.40 -8.50
N THR A 95 8.55 1.39 -8.11
CA THR A 95 8.01 0.59 -7.01
C THR A 95 7.02 -0.44 -7.51
N ILE A 96 6.90 -1.56 -6.80
CA ILE A 96 5.84 -2.55 -7.00
C ILE A 96 4.99 -2.55 -5.73
N ALA A 97 3.77 -2.04 -5.83
CA ALA A 97 2.85 -1.97 -4.70
C ALA A 97 1.92 -3.18 -4.67
N THR A 98 1.96 -3.91 -3.57
CA THR A 98 0.97 -4.94 -3.25
C THR A 98 -0.11 -4.30 -2.39
N VAL A 99 -1.34 -4.26 -2.90
CA VAL A 99 -2.48 -3.64 -2.24
C VAL A 99 -3.33 -4.71 -1.55
N PHE A 100 -3.58 -4.51 -0.26
CA PHE A 100 -4.47 -5.35 0.54
C PHE A 100 -5.76 -4.62 0.86
N ILE A 101 -6.85 -5.37 1.04
CA ILE A 101 -8.06 -4.90 1.71
C ILE A 101 -8.04 -5.45 3.13
N GLY A 102 -8.44 -4.64 4.09
CA GLY A 102 -8.56 -5.03 5.48
C GLY A 102 -9.64 -4.23 6.19
N THR A 103 -10.00 -4.68 7.37
CA THR A 103 -10.99 -4.02 8.23
C THR A 103 -10.34 -3.58 9.53
N ALA A 104 -10.86 -2.50 10.10
CA ALA A 104 -10.49 -2.05 11.43
C ALA A 104 -11.69 -1.40 12.12
N SER A 105 -11.59 -1.29 13.44
CA SER A 105 -12.51 -0.50 14.26
C SER A 105 -11.76 0.64 14.94
N GLY A 106 -12.45 1.69 15.30
CA GLY A 106 -11.87 2.85 15.95
C GLY A 106 -11.77 4.07 15.04
N VAL A 107 -11.20 5.13 15.56
CA VAL A 107 -11.02 6.41 14.86
C VAL A 107 -9.57 6.50 14.41
N PRO A 108 -9.30 6.69 13.10
CA PRO A 108 -7.94 6.87 12.64
C PRO A 108 -7.34 8.17 13.16
N VAL A 109 -6.07 8.11 13.54
CA VAL A 109 -5.28 9.26 14.00
C VAL A 109 -3.95 9.24 13.28
N GLY A 110 -3.61 10.33 12.61
CA GLY A 110 -2.33 10.45 11.90
C GLY A 110 -1.13 10.23 12.84
N GLY A 111 -0.13 9.55 12.33
CA GLY A 111 1.11 9.26 13.04
C GLY A 111 2.24 8.99 12.07
N ASP A 112 3.48 8.98 12.57
CA ASP A 112 4.69 8.84 11.78
C ASP A 112 4.74 9.85 10.61
N ASP A 113 4.84 9.38 9.38
CA ASP A 113 4.86 10.20 8.16
C ASP A 113 3.47 10.72 7.73
N ALA A 114 2.40 10.33 8.43
CA ALA A 114 1.04 10.81 8.18
C ALA A 114 0.72 12.03 9.05
N ALA A 115 0.59 13.20 8.43
CA ALA A 115 0.19 14.43 9.12
C ALA A 115 -1.27 14.39 9.62
N GLU A 116 -2.11 13.59 8.96
CA GLU A 116 -3.52 13.42 9.26
C GLU A 116 -4.02 12.08 8.74
N ALA A 117 -4.99 11.49 9.42
CA ALA A 117 -5.73 10.32 8.92
C ALA A 117 -7.24 10.58 9.07
N ALA A 118 -8.00 10.27 8.02
CA ALA A 118 -9.44 10.51 8.01
C ALA A 118 -10.20 9.47 7.17
N VAL A 119 -11.52 9.43 7.35
CA VAL A 119 -12.42 8.48 6.68
C VAL A 119 -13.12 9.16 5.51
N PHE A 120 -13.14 8.49 4.36
CA PHE A 120 -13.74 8.99 3.13
C PHE A 120 -14.62 7.92 2.47
N THR A 121 -15.62 8.38 1.74
CA THR A 121 -16.47 7.55 0.87
C THR A 121 -16.08 7.74 -0.59
N ALA A 122 -16.65 6.95 -1.50
CA ALA A 122 -16.43 7.12 -2.94
C ALA A 122 -16.77 8.52 -3.46
N THR A 123 -17.74 9.20 -2.82
CA THR A 123 -18.20 10.53 -3.24
C THR A 123 -17.54 11.68 -2.48
N SER A 124 -16.70 11.39 -1.49
CA SER A 124 -16.04 12.40 -0.66
C SER A 124 -14.51 12.32 -0.72
N LEU A 125 -13.95 11.61 -1.70
CA LEU A 125 -12.50 11.48 -1.82
C LEU A 125 -11.81 12.84 -1.91
N PRO A 126 -10.73 13.02 -1.16
CA PRO A 126 -9.98 14.28 -1.16
C PRO A 126 -9.12 14.41 -2.41
N ALA A 127 -8.66 15.62 -2.69
CA ALA A 127 -7.72 15.90 -3.77
C ALA A 127 -6.59 16.82 -3.25
N PRO A 128 -5.36 16.68 -3.79
CA PRO A 128 -4.93 15.65 -4.73
C PRO A 128 -4.69 14.30 -4.05
N LEU A 129 -4.82 13.21 -4.82
CA LEU A 129 -4.35 11.88 -4.42
C LEU A 129 -2.93 11.69 -4.94
N ALA A 130 -2.04 11.21 -4.07
CA ALA A 130 -0.64 10.96 -4.42
C ALA A 130 -0.50 9.65 -5.24
N PHE A 131 0.61 9.54 -5.97
CA PHE A 131 0.95 8.36 -6.77
C PHE A 131 -0.16 8.00 -7.77
N ASP A 132 -0.39 6.72 -7.97
CA ASP A 132 -1.50 6.16 -8.74
C ASP A 132 -2.73 5.80 -7.86
N HIS A 133 -2.82 6.34 -6.65
CA HIS A 133 -3.88 5.97 -5.70
C HIS A 133 -5.27 6.32 -6.18
N ALA A 134 -5.43 7.30 -7.08
CA ALA A 134 -6.71 7.55 -7.76
C ALA A 134 -7.15 6.33 -8.59
N THR A 135 -6.22 5.68 -9.31
CA THR A 135 -6.49 4.46 -10.07
C THR A 135 -6.82 3.29 -9.14
N ILE A 136 -6.04 3.11 -8.08
CA ILE A 136 -6.29 2.04 -7.09
C ILE A 136 -7.69 2.16 -6.48
N LEU A 137 -8.09 3.37 -6.09
CA LEU A 137 -9.40 3.63 -5.48
C LEU A 137 -10.55 3.45 -6.47
N ALA A 138 -10.38 3.90 -7.73
CA ALA A 138 -11.37 3.66 -8.78
C ALA A 138 -11.58 2.16 -9.02
N ASP A 139 -10.49 1.39 -9.10
CA ASP A 139 -10.53 -0.06 -9.25
C ASP A 139 -11.19 -0.73 -8.03
N TYR A 140 -10.88 -0.28 -6.82
CA TYR A 140 -11.48 -0.79 -5.58
C TYR A 140 -12.99 -0.54 -5.53
N PHE A 141 -13.46 0.68 -5.79
CA PHE A 141 -14.89 0.96 -5.77
C PHE A 141 -15.65 0.22 -6.89
N THR A 142 -15.05 0.05 -8.06
CA THR A 142 -15.59 -0.80 -9.11
C THR A 142 -15.70 -2.26 -8.66
N TYR A 143 -14.65 -2.77 -8.02
CA TYR A 143 -14.64 -4.13 -7.45
C TYR A 143 -15.76 -4.31 -6.41
N LYS A 144 -15.92 -3.36 -5.50
CA LYS A 144 -17.00 -3.42 -4.47
C LYS A 144 -18.39 -3.41 -5.08
N GLN A 145 -18.59 -2.73 -6.20
CA GLN A 145 -19.89 -2.65 -6.88
C GLN A 145 -20.18 -3.86 -7.77
N THR A 146 -19.16 -4.40 -8.43
CA THR A 146 -19.34 -5.39 -9.52
C THR A 146 -18.77 -6.76 -9.21
N GLY A 147 -17.92 -6.89 -8.21
CA GLY A 147 -17.12 -8.10 -7.94
C GLY A 147 -15.98 -8.33 -8.94
N ARG A 148 -15.77 -7.44 -9.90
CA ARG A 148 -14.71 -7.57 -10.92
C ARG A 148 -13.43 -6.97 -10.43
N ARG A 149 -12.37 -7.78 -10.42
CA ARG A 149 -11.01 -7.29 -10.15
C ARG A 149 -10.45 -6.51 -11.34
N PRO A 150 -9.53 -5.56 -11.09
CA PRO A 150 -8.87 -4.86 -12.18
C PRO A 150 -8.10 -5.82 -13.10
N PRO A 151 -7.89 -5.45 -14.39
CA PRO A 151 -7.07 -6.24 -15.30
C PRO A 151 -5.61 -6.28 -14.85
N TYR A 152 -4.89 -7.33 -15.25
CA TYR A 152 -3.49 -7.52 -14.84
C TYR A 152 -2.53 -6.43 -15.33
N ALA A 153 -2.85 -5.77 -16.44
CA ALA A 153 -2.05 -4.67 -16.98
C ALA A 153 -2.42 -3.33 -16.34
N ARG A 154 -1.93 -3.12 -15.10
CA ARG A 154 -2.09 -1.88 -14.35
C ARG A 154 -0.75 -1.40 -13.75
#